data_cd9af3c83ec910233a1269fa1b1bdf77
#
_entry.id   cd9af3c83ec910233a1269fa1b1bdf77
#
_cell.length_a   1.000
_cell.length_b   1.000
_cell.length_c   1.000
_cell.angle_alpha   90.00
_cell.angle_beta   90.00
_cell.angle_gamma   90.00
#
_symmetry.space_group_name_H-M   'P 1'
#
loop_
_entity.id
_entity.type
_entity.pdbx_description
1 polymer ?
#
loop_
_entity_poly.entity_id
_entity_poly.type
_entity_poly.pdbx_seq_one_letter_code
_entity_poly.pdbx_strand_id
1 'polypeptide(L)'
;MEAKSPYAVGAESPQMHSGSIDLEELPGGLDLYATLESGQSYGWRRADGGCYTDDGPESWESDPPWYVRVVDGDVLRVRQHLDQNPDDDGSDPEDRDSGSTDPDPTKSDHSGGVLEWQGTADLEDELRRLLRLEDDLPAILDSAAGGDDGLLRPAVEYAPGMRLVRDPAFETLIAFICSTQMRVARIHGMVSALADAYGEPVTVDGRTYHAFPEPAALAEATEAELRDLGLGYRAPYVVETAEMVASGELDPTDALGEPYEEARETLTGFVGVGDKVADCVLLFSLGYLEAVPLDTWIQSAIADHFPECDRGSYAETSRAIRERFGEEYAGYVQTYVFHYLRTRA
;
A
#
# COMPACT_ATOMS: atom_id res chain seq x y z
N MET A 1 -48.76 -33.05 -5.71
CA MET A 1 -47.33 -33.42 -5.95
C MET A 1 -46.53 -32.11 -5.93
N GLU A 2 -46.13 -31.70 -4.72
CA GLU A 2 -45.31 -30.49 -4.55
C GLU A 2 -43.85 -30.81 -4.89
N ALA A 3 -43.29 -30.06 -5.81
CA ALA A 3 -41.89 -30.17 -6.17
C ALA A 3 -41.07 -29.52 -5.06
N LYS A 4 -40.27 -30.30 -4.30
CA LYS A 4 -39.27 -29.81 -3.38
C LYS A 4 -38.15 -29.13 -4.18
N SER A 5 -37.92 -27.85 -3.86
CA SER A 5 -36.76 -27.08 -4.30
C SER A 5 -35.48 -27.73 -3.75
N PRO A 6 -34.39 -27.92 -4.57
CA PRO A 6 -33.17 -28.55 -4.12
C PRO A 6 -32.04 -27.54 -3.77
N TYR A 7 -32.36 -26.35 -3.27
CA TYR A 7 -31.36 -25.39 -2.85
C TYR A 7 -31.58 -24.93 -1.42
N ALA A 8 -31.04 -25.71 -0.47
CA ALA A 8 -30.66 -25.26 0.85
C ALA A 8 -29.61 -26.25 1.43
N VAL A 9 -28.43 -26.23 0.89
CA VAL A 9 -27.25 -26.64 1.65
C VAL A 9 -26.76 -25.37 2.32
N GLY A 10 -27.02 -25.25 3.62
CA GLY A 10 -26.39 -24.23 4.44
C GLY A 10 -24.87 -24.48 4.41
N ALA A 11 -24.16 -23.71 3.65
CA ALA A 11 -22.71 -23.60 3.82
C ALA A 11 -22.51 -23.03 5.23
N GLU A 12 -21.93 -23.84 6.11
CA GLU A 12 -21.45 -23.33 7.40
C GLU A 12 -20.47 -22.19 7.08
N SER A 13 -20.63 -21.05 7.74
CA SER A 13 -19.66 -19.96 7.61
C SER A 13 -18.27 -20.50 7.96
N PRO A 14 -17.22 -20.20 7.16
CA PRO A 14 -15.87 -20.68 7.45
C PRO A 14 -15.49 -20.25 8.87
N GLN A 15 -14.81 -21.14 9.59
CA GLN A 15 -14.29 -20.84 10.90
C GLN A 15 -13.26 -19.74 10.78
N MET A 16 -13.45 -18.61 11.49
CA MET A 16 -12.48 -17.52 11.47
C MET A 16 -11.29 -17.85 12.37
N HIS A 17 -10.11 -17.73 11.82
CA HIS A 17 -8.85 -17.67 12.56
C HIS A 17 -8.64 -16.23 13.03
N SER A 18 -7.94 -16.03 14.14
CA SER A 18 -7.62 -14.69 14.65
C SER A 18 -6.35 -14.74 15.49
N GLY A 19 -5.65 -13.62 15.48
CA GLY A 19 -4.44 -13.42 16.27
C GLY A 19 -4.17 -11.94 16.50
N SER A 20 -3.10 -11.68 17.20
CA SER A 20 -2.58 -10.33 17.43
C SER A 20 -1.06 -10.34 17.38
N ILE A 21 -0.50 -9.28 16.83
CA ILE A 21 0.94 -9.02 16.79
C ILE A 21 1.19 -7.82 17.68
N ASP A 22 2.06 -7.98 18.67
CA ASP A 22 2.48 -6.90 19.55
C ASP A 22 3.39 -5.93 18.78
N LEU A 23 3.03 -4.64 18.78
CA LEU A 23 3.79 -3.63 18.05
C LEU A 23 5.17 -3.36 18.69
N GLU A 24 5.33 -3.64 19.98
CA GLU A 24 6.63 -3.53 20.65
C GLU A 24 7.64 -4.57 20.12
N GLU A 25 7.17 -5.69 19.57
CA GLU A 25 8.02 -6.72 18.96
C GLU A 25 8.49 -6.33 17.56
N LEU A 26 7.89 -5.30 16.95
CA LEU A 26 8.22 -4.83 15.61
C LEU A 26 9.27 -3.72 15.67
N PRO A 27 10.48 -3.90 15.12
CA PRO A 27 11.49 -2.84 15.10
C PRO A 27 10.95 -1.59 14.38
N GLY A 28 10.77 -0.49 15.13
CA GLY A 28 10.21 0.77 14.64
C GLY A 28 8.68 0.83 14.58
N GLY A 29 7.98 -0.16 15.18
CA GLY A 29 6.51 -0.17 15.28
C GLY A 29 5.78 -0.32 13.94
N LEU A 30 4.52 0.10 13.91
CA LEU A 30 3.66 0.12 12.72
C LEU A 30 2.69 1.30 12.80
N ASP A 31 2.60 2.07 11.71
CA ASP A 31 1.47 2.92 11.38
C ASP A 31 0.68 2.26 10.25
N LEU A 32 -0.40 1.55 10.59
CA LEU A 32 -1.21 0.82 9.62
C LEU A 32 -1.90 1.76 8.63
N TYR A 33 -2.39 2.92 9.10
CA TYR A 33 -3.05 3.90 8.25
C TYR A 33 -2.09 4.48 7.21
N ALA A 34 -0.96 5.02 7.65
CA ALA A 34 0.05 5.55 6.74
C ALA A 34 0.59 4.46 5.79
N THR A 35 0.74 3.22 6.27
CA THR A 35 1.17 2.09 5.45
C THR A 35 0.17 1.78 4.34
N LEU A 36 -1.14 1.73 4.64
CA LEU A 36 -2.15 1.31 3.67
C LEU A 36 -2.72 2.46 2.83
N GLU A 37 -2.73 3.71 3.35
CA GLU A 37 -3.35 4.85 2.67
C GLU A 37 -2.36 5.91 2.16
N SER A 38 -1.05 5.62 2.16
CA SER A 38 -0.04 6.50 1.54
C SER A 38 -0.05 6.49 0.00
N GLY A 39 -0.76 5.56 -0.63
CA GLY A 39 -0.83 5.42 -2.08
C GLY A 39 0.15 4.41 -2.66
N GLN A 40 0.68 3.52 -1.83
CA GLN A 40 1.53 2.40 -2.22
C GLN A 40 0.75 1.09 -2.42
N SER A 41 -0.47 0.97 -1.86
CA SER A 41 -1.36 -0.20 -1.97
C SER A 41 -2.77 0.22 -2.33
N TYR A 42 -3.49 -0.60 -3.09
CA TYR A 42 -4.87 -0.32 -3.50
C TYR A 42 -5.82 -1.52 -3.33
N GLY A 43 -5.31 -2.67 -2.88
CA GLY A 43 -6.09 -3.90 -2.67
C GLY A 43 -6.82 -3.95 -1.34
N TRP A 44 -6.52 -3.05 -0.40
CA TRP A 44 -7.19 -2.98 0.88
C TRP A 44 -8.42 -2.09 0.83
N ARG A 45 -9.47 -2.48 1.54
CA ARG A 45 -10.70 -1.70 1.70
C ARG A 45 -10.96 -1.48 3.18
N ARG A 46 -11.33 -0.28 3.58
CA ARG A 46 -11.82 -0.04 4.93
C ARG A 46 -13.28 -0.50 5.06
N ALA A 47 -13.60 -1.17 6.14
CA ALA A 47 -14.94 -1.73 6.40
C ALA A 47 -16.03 -0.65 6.56
N ASP A 48 -15.63 0.57 6.91
CA ASP A 48 -16.48 1.78 6.98
C ASP A 48 -16.66 2.49 5.63
N GLY A 49 -15.92 2.09 4.59
CA GLY A 49 -15.94 2.70 3.26
C GLY A 49 -15.08 3.97 3.13
N GLY A 50 -14.35 4.37 4.18
CA GLY A 50 -13.60 5.62 4.24
C GLY A 50 -12.17 5.57 3.70
N CYS A 51 -11.77 4.51 2.97
CA CYS A 51 -10.42 4.39 2.44
C CYS A 51 -10.08 5.54 1.50
N TYR A 52 -8.93 6.20 1.72
CA TYR A 52 -8.47 7.39 0.98
C TYR A 52 -9.43 8.58 1.01
N THR A 53 -10.26 8.71 2.03
CA THR A 53 -11.04 9.92 2.33
C THR A 53 -10.26 10.84 3.26
N ASP A 54 -10.77 12.07 3.46
CA ASP A 54 -10.14 13.06 4.36
C ASP A 54 -10.30 12.69 5.85
N ASP A 55 -11.07 11.63 6.16
CA ASP A 55 -11.30 11.16 7.53
C ASP A 55 -10.16 10.22 7.97
N GLY A 56 -9.09 10.80 8.48
CA GLY A 56 -7.93 10.08 9.00
C GLY A 56 -8.14 9.54 10.43
N PRO A 57 -7.08 8.97 11.04
CA PRO A 57 -7.13 8.34 12.38
C PRO A 57 -7.65 9.24 13.50
N GLU A 58 -7.50 10.56 13.38
CA GLU A 58 -8.00 11.53 14.34
C GLU A 58 -9.54 11.50 14.49
N SER A 59 -10.26 10.96 13.49
CA SER A 59 -11.72 10.78 13.51
C SER A 59 -12.18 9.48 14.16
N TRP A 60 -11.26 8.55 14.46
CA TRP A 60 -11.60 7.21 14.97
C TRP A 60 -11.63 7.23 16.51
N GLU A 61 -12.73 7.57 17.10
CA GLU A 61 -12.87 7.70 18.56
C GLU A 61 -12.12 6.60 19.33
N SER A 62 -12.70 5.41 19.55
CA SER A 62 -12.06 4.34 20.33
C SER A 62 -12.03 2.98 19.61
N ASP A 63 -12.57 2.89 18.42
CA ASP A 63 -12.69 1.63 17.65
C ASP A 63 -12.19 1.84 16.21
N PRO A 64 -10.90 1.59 15.94
CA PRO A 64 -10.33 1.77 14.61
C PRO A 64 -10.99 0.83 13.60
N PRO A 65 -11.21 1.30 12.36
CA PRO A 65 -11.87 0.52 11.33
C PRO A 65 -11.01 -0.68 10.90
N TRP A 66 -11.69 -1.78 10.55
CA TRP A 66 -11.04 -2.91 9.91
C TRP A 66 -10.66 -2.57 8.47
N TYR A 67 -9.43 -2.88 8.09
CA TYR A 67 -9.02 -3.02 6.70
C TYR A 67 -9.22 -4.46 6.27
N VAL A 68 -9.71 -4.67 5.07
CA VAL A 68 -10.08 -5.98 4.55
C VAL A 68 -9.54 -6.14 3.15
N ARG A 69 -8.97 -7.31 2.87
CA ARG A 69 -8.65 -7.76 1.51
C ARG A 69 -8.90 -9.25 1.35
N VAL A 70 -8.96 -9.72 0.11
CA VAL A 70 -8.94 -11.15 -0.21
C VAL A 70 -7.55 -11.50 -0.73
N VAL A 71 -6.97 -12.56 -0.20
CA VAL A 71 -5.65 -13.07 -0.56
C VAL A 71 -5.78 -14.58 -0.80
N ASP A 72 -5.42 -15.05 -1.99
CA ASP A 72 -5.46 -16.47 -2.37
C ASP A 72 -6.81 -17.17 -2.08
N GLY A 73 -7.92 -16.43 -2.24
CA GLY A 73 -9.26 -16.91 -1.99
C GLY A 73 -9.72 -16.84 -0.52
N ASP A 74 -8.89 -16.37 0.38
CA ASP A 74 -9.21 -16.17 1.80
C ASP A 74 -9.39 -14.69 2.15
N VAL A 75 -10.32 -14.39 3.07
CA VAL A 75 -10.52 -13.03 3.58
C VAL A 75 -9.57 -12.78 4.74
N LEU A 76 -8.80 -11.71 4.64
CA LEU A 76 -7.94 -11.17 5.69
C LEU A 76 -8.49 -9.81 6.15
N ARG A 77 -8.66 -9.64 7.46
CA ARG A 77 -9.03 -8.37 8.11
C ARG A 77 -7.96 -7.99 9.10
N VAL A 78 -7.62 -6.71 9.14
CA VAL A 78 -6.62 -6.18 10.09
C VAL A 78 -7.08 -4.85 10.65
N ARG A 79 -6.73 -4.56 11.89
CA ARG A 79 -6.87 -3.24 12.52
C ARG A 79 -5.79 -3.03 13.56
N GLN A 80 -5.45 -1.79 13.80
CA GLN A 80 -4.42 -1.42 14.77
C GLN A 80 -5.05 -0.71 15.95
N HIS A 81 -4.73 -1.18 17.14
CA HIS A 81 -5.01 -0.51 18.41
C HIS A 81 -3.70 0.04 18.96
N LEU A 82 -3.65 1.33 19.21
CA LEU A 82 -2.52 1.97 19.90
C LEU A 82 -2.80 2.00 21.39
N ASP A 83 -1.76 1.83 22.19
CA ASP A 83 -1.86 2.04 23.62
C ASP A 83 -2.21 3.51 23.89
N GLN A 84 -3.18 3.74 24.77
CA GLN A 84 -3.47 5.09 25.23
C GLN A 84 -2.26 5.58 26.03
N ASN A 85 -1.74 6.74 25.67
CA ASN A 85 -0.63 7.34 26.39
C ASN A 85 -1.01 7.47 27.87
N PRO A 86 -0.29 6.81 28.83
CA PRO A 86 -0.63 6.86 30.26
C PRO A 86 -0.57 8.27 30.85
N ASP A 87 0.02 9.24 30.12
CA ASP A 87 0.11 10.64 30.53
C ASP A 87 -1.13 11.48 30.11
N ASP A 88 -2.06 10.91 29.35
CA ASP A 88 -3.35 11.54 29.04
C ASP A 88 -4.40 11.16 30.10
N ASP A 89 -4.17 11.63 31.34
CA ASP A 89 -5.04 11.38 32.49
C ASP A 89 -6.32 12.24 32.49
N GLY A 90 -6.60 12.94 31.37
CA GLY A 90 -7.77 13.82 31.27
C GLY A 90 -7.71 15.04 32.19
N SER A 91 -6.55 15.40 32.72
CA SER A 91 -6.37 16.59 33.54
C SER A 91 -6.51 17.86 32.70
N ASP A 92 -7.27 18.81 33.24
CA ASP A 92 -7.58 20.13 32.63
C ASP A 92 -6.29 20.87 32.26
N PRO A 93 -6.17 21.44 31.05
CA PRO A 93 -4.96 22.13 30.58
C PRO A 93 -4.53 23.33 31.46
N GLU A 94 -5.34 23.75 32.42
CA GLU A 94 -5.01 24.83 33.34
C GLU A 94 -4.05 24.44 34.50
N ASP A 95 -3.79 23.14 34.73
CA ASP A 95 -2.95 22.66 35.85
C ASP A 95 -1.52 22.27 35.43
N ARG A 96 -1.12 22.44 34.17
CA ARG A 96 0.23 22.08 33.69
C ARG A 96 1.23 23.19 34.02
N ASP A 97 2.19 22.85 34.88
CA ASP A 97 3.32 23.70 35.26
C ASP A 97 4.18 24.10 34.05
N SER A 98 4.50 25.38 33.89
CA SER A 98 5.12 26.04 32.73
C SER A 98 6.60 25.69 32.50
N GLY A 99 6.99 24.43 32.66
CA GLY A 99 8.38 23.96 32.55
C GLY A 99 8.62 22.74 31.65
N SER A 100 7.58 22.11 31.12
CA SER A 100 7.69 20.95 30.22
C SER A 100 7.49 21.41 28.77
N THR A 101 8.39 21.03 27.88
CA THR A 101 8.15 21.11 26.43
C THR A 101 6.90 20.28 26.15
N ASP A 102 5.81 20.95 25.78
CA ASP A 102 4.53 20.30 25.44
C ASP A 102 4.78 19.13 24.52
N PRO A 103 4.33 17.90 24.84
CA PRO A 103 4.27 16.84 23.88
C PRO A 103 3.30 17.30 22.78
N ASP A 104 3.76 17.33 21.56
CA ASP A 104 2.93 17.60 20.38
C ASP A 104 1.82 16.54 20.37
N PRO A 105 0.53 16.91 20.49
CA PRO A 105 -0.56 15.93 20.55
C PRO A 105 -0.74 15.14 19.25
N THR A 106 0.03 15.45 18.21
CA THR A 106 0.08 14.69 16.95
C THR A 106 1.10 13.53 16.97
N LYS A 107 1.89 13.39 18.04
CA LYS A 107 2.88 12.32 18.20
C LYS A 107 2.29 11.15 18.97
N SER A 108 1.48 10.32 18.33
CA SER A 108 1.24 8.97 18.84
C SER A 108 2.53 8.15 18.68
N ASP A 109 2.99 7.55 19.78
CA ASP A 109 4.06 6.56 19.71
C ASP A 109 3.47 5.27 19.10
N HIS A 110 3.75 5.03 17.81
CA HIS A 110 3.27 3.85 17.10
C HIS A 110 4.05 2.58 17.44
N SER A 111 4.89 2.60 18.48
CA SER A 111 5.62 1.42 18.98
C SER A 111 4.82 0.60 19.99
N GLY A 112 3.81 1.18 20.66
CA GLY A 112 2.97 0.47 21.62
C GLY A 112 1.57 0.13 21.07
N GLY A 113 1.04 -1.02 21.47
CA GLY A 113 -0.27 -1.51 21.05
C GLY A 113 -0.25 -2.83 20.29
N VAL A 114 -1.33 -3.14 19.60
CA VAL A 114 -1.47 -4.43 18.89
C VAL A 114 -2.05 -4.25 17.50
N LEU A 115 -1.54 -5.05 16.55
CA LEU A 115 -2.16 -5.32 15.27
C LEU A 115 -3.04 -6.56 15.41
N GLU A 116 -4.35 -6.37 15.48
CA GLU A 116 -5.34 -7.45 15.49
C GLU A 116 -5.62 -7.91 14.06
N TRP A 117 -5.68 -9.23 13.85
CA TRP A 117 -6.04 -9.79 12.56
C TRP A 117 -7.09 -10.90 12.69
N GLN A 118 -7.88 -11.09 11.62
CA GLN A 118 -8.84 -12.16 11.45
C GLN A 118 -8.79 -12.66 10.02
N GLY A 119 -8.90 -13.98 9.83
CA GLY A 119 -8.85 -14.58 8.49
C GLY A 119 -9.73 -15.81 8.37
N THR A 120 -10.15 -16.16 7.15
CA THR A 120 -10.82 -17.44 6.85
C THR A 120 -9.86 -18.63 6.87
N ALA A 121 -8.55 -18.34 6.84
CA ALA A 121 -7.45 -19.26 7.10
C ALA A 121 -6.48 -18.63 8.12
N ASP A 122 -5.44 -19.36 8.52
CA ASP A 122 -4.31 -18.79 9.25
C ASP A 122 -3.45 -18.00 8.26
N LEU A 123 -3.54 -16.67 8.33
CA LEU A 123 -2.90 -15.74 7.40
C LEU A 123 -1.86 -14.84 8.07
N GLU A 124 -1.38 -15.20 9.27
CA GLU A 124 -0.40 -14.34 9.97
C GLU A 124 0.91 -14.19 9.19
N ASP A 125 1.45 -15.28 8.67
CA ASP A 125 2.69 -15.23 7.87
C ASP A 125 2.50 -14.36 6.61
N GLU A 126 1.35 -14.49 5.96
CA GLU A 126 1.02 -13.68 4.78
C GLU A 126 0.83 -12.20 5.13
N LEU A 127 0.18 -11.89 6.27
CA LEU A 127 0.05 -10.53 6.79
C LEU A 127 1.42 -9.92 7.06
N ARG A 128 2.33 -10.67 7.72
CA ARG A 128 3.72 -10.25 7.97
C ARG A 128 4.45 -9.93 6.67
N ARG A 129 4.26 -10.76 5.65
CA ARG A 129 4.85 -10.56 4.32
C ARG A 129 4.29 -9.32 3.62
N LEU A 130 2.96 -9.15 3.60
CA LEU A 130 2.27 -8.04 2.93
C LEU A 130 2.65 -6.68 3.52
N LEU A 131 2.76 -6.59 4.84
CA LEU A 131 3.09 -5.35 5.56
C LEU A 131 4.58 -5.24 5.91
N ARG A 132 5.43 -6.17 5.43
CA ARG A 132 6.88 -6.18 5.69
C ARG A 132 7.22 -6.02 7.17
N LEU A 133 6.53 -6.75 8.04
CA LEU A 133 6.67 -6.60 9.50
C LEU A 133 8.03 -7.07 10.03
N GLU A 134 8.78 -7.85 9.24
CA GLU A 134 10.12 -8.33 9.58
C GLU A 134 11.24 -7.32 9.25
N ASP A 135 10.92 -6.22 8.54
CA ASP A 135 11.91 -5.19 8.24
C ASP A 135 12.38 -4.48 9.52
N ASP A 136 13.69 -4.35 9.70
CA ASP A 136 14.29 -3.52 10.75
C ASP A 136 14.21 -2.03 10.33
N LEU A 137 13.04 -1.42 10.56
CA LEU A 137 12.76 -0.06 10.12
C LEU A 137 13.74 0.97 10.67
N PRO A 138 14.15 0.96 11.96
CA PRO A 138 15.19 1.84 12.46
C PRO A 138 16.52 1.70 11.71
N ALA A 139 16.99 0.47 11.48
CA ALA A 139 18.24 0.25 10.76
C ALA A 139 18.17 0.72 9.32
N ILE A 140 17.03 0.52 8.65
CA ILE A 140 16.77 1.02 7.29
C ILE A 140 16.85 2.55 7.25
N LEU A 141 16.15 3.24 8.14
CA LEU A 141 16.10 4.70 8.19
C LEU A 141 17.45 5.30 8.60
N ASP A 142 18.16 4.68 9.53
CA ASP A 142 19.50 5.12 9.96
C ASP A 142 20.52 5.00 8.81
N SER A 143 20.43 3.94 7.98
CA SER A 143 21.33 3.76 6.83
C SER A 143 21.13 4.87 5.78
N ALA A 144 19.93 5.39 5.65
CA ALA A 144 19.56 6.45 4.73
C ALA A 144 19.87 7.86 5.25
N ALA A 145 20.03 8.03 6.58
CA ALA A 145 20.24 9.33 7.22
C ALA A 145 21.54 10.04 6.81
N GLY A 146 22.50 9.31 6.25
CA GLY A 146 23.75 9.89 5.74
C GLY A 146 23.57 10.89 4.58
N GLY A 147 22.42 10.87 3.91
CA GLY A 147 22.02 11.81 2.85
C GLY A 147 20.97 12.83 3.29
N ASP A 148 20.62 12.88 4.58
CA ASP A 148 19.58 13.77 5.10
C ASP A 148 19.96 15.25 4.92
N ASP A 149 19.14 15.95 4.20
CA ASP A 149 19.19 17.40 3.95
C ASP A 149 18.12 18.17 4.75
N GLY A 150 17.53 17.53 5.77
CA GLY A 150 16.51 18.08 6.63
C GLY A 150 15.08 17.74 6.24
N LEU A 151 14.83 16.89 5.23
CA LEU A 151 13.48 16.42 4.85
C LEU A 151 13.17 15.02 5.39
N LEU A 152 14.12 14.10 5.45
CA LEU A 152 13.88 12.74 5.91
C LEU A 152 13.41 12.71 7.37
N ARG A 153 14.12 13.43 8.25
CA ARG A 153 13.79 13.45 9.67
C ARG A 153 12.37 13.95 9.95
N PRO A 154 11.93 15.11 9.42
CA PRO A 154 10.53 15.55 9.57
C PRO A 154 9.53 14.58 8.94
N ALA A 155 9.88 13.89 7.86
CA ALA A 155 9.02 12.90 7.22
C ALA A 155 8.83 11.64 8.09
N VAL A 156 9.90 11.16 8.73
CA VAL A 156 9.84 10.06 9.69
C VAL A 156 9.07 10.44 10.95
N GLU A 157 9.29 11.66 11.47
CA GLU A 157 8.53 12.18 12.60
C GLU A 157 7.03 12.39 12.31
N TYR A 158 6.68 12.58 11.02
CA TYR A 158 5.29 12.75 10.58
C TYR A 158 4.52 11.42 10.52
N ALA A 159 5.16 10.34 10.05
CA ALA A 159 4.54 9.02 9.92
C ALA A 159 5.43 7.93 10.54
N PRO A 160 5.66 7.98 11.87
CA PRO A 160 6.50 7.00 12.53
C PRO A 160 5.88 5.60 12.41
N GLY A 161 6.69 4.61 12.03
CA GLY A 161 6.21 3.24 11.84
C GLY A 161 5.52 2.98 10.48
N MET A 162 5.50 3.93 9.53
CA MET A 162 5.03 3.65 8.19
C MET A 162 5.96 2.64 7.51
N ARG A 163 5.39 1.53 7.01
CA ARG A 163 6.13 0.47 6.33
C ARG A 163 5.85 0.46 4.84
N LEU A 164 6.76 -0.08 4.04
CA LEU A 164 6.44 -0.43 2.67
C LEU A 164 5.55 -1.68 2.65
N VAL A 165 4.75 -1.79 1.60
CA VAL A 165 3.96 -3.00 1.35
C VAL A 165 4.70 -3.97 0.43
N ARG A 166 4.21 -5.22 0.38
CA ARG A 166 4.60 -6.23 -0.60
C ARG A 166 3.35 -6.89 -1.18
N ASP A 167 2.64 -6.13 -2.00
CA ASP A 167 1.40 -6.58 -2.64
C ASP A 167 1.64 -7.58 -3.78
N PRO A 168 0.65 -8.38 -4.21
CA PRO A 168 0.76 -9.29 -5.34
C PRO A 168 1.14 -8.56 -6.63
N ALA A 169 2.04 -9.16 -7.42
CA ALA A 169 2.69 -8.48 -8.55
C ALA A 169 1.72 -8.05 -9.66
N PHE A 170 0.79 -8.92 -10.04
CA PHE A 170 -0.21 -8.60 -11.07
C PHE A 170 -1.18 -7.51 -10.61
N GLU A 171 -1.69 -7.60 -9.37
CA GLU A 171 -2.53 -6.57 -8.76
C GLU A 171 -1.83 -5.22 -8.76
N THR A 172 -0.58 -5.17 -8.30
CA THR A 172 0.25 -3.97 -8.26
C THR A 172 0.46 -3.38 -9.65
N LEU A 173 0.78 -4.22 -10.64
CA LEU A 173 0.97 -3.81 -12.03
C LEU A 173 -0.29 -3.12 -12.58
N ILE A 174 -1.45 -3.74 -12.45
CA ILE A 174 -2.72 -3.18 -12.95
C ILE A 174 -3.10 -1.91 -12.17
N ALA A 175 -2.92 -1.88 -10.85
CA ALA A 175 -3.19 -0.71 -10.03
C ALA A 175 -2.33 0.49 -10.45
N PHE A 176 -1.05 0.29 -10.73
CA PHE A 176 -0.16 1.37 -11.14
C PHE A 176 -0.30 1.76 -12.63
N ILE A 177 -0.77 0.89 -13.52
CA ILE A 177 -1.28 1.28 -14.85
C ILE A 177 -2.47 2.26 -14.67
N CYS A 178 -3.38 1.97 -13.74
CA CYS A 178 -4.50 2.86 -13.40
C CYS A 178 -4.05 4.18 -12.76
N SER A 179 -2.86 4.25 -12.15
CA SER A 179 -2.40 5.40 -11.36
C SER A 179 -1.96 6.62 -12.18
N THR A 180 -1.72 6.47 -13.49
CA THR A 180 -1.16 7.52 -14.33
C THR A 180 -2.03 8.77 -14.33
N GLN A 181 -1.53 9.91 -13.82
CA GLN A 181 -2.22 11.19 -13.71
C GLN A 181 -3.55 11.13 -12.92
N MET A 182 -3.60 10.35 -11.85
CA MET A 182 -4.79 10.17 -11.02
C MET A 182 -4.51 10.48 -9.55
N ARG A 183 -5.56 10.89 -8.83
CA ARG A 183 -5.56 10.98 -7.37
C ARG A 183 -5.71 9.60 -6.75
N VAL A 184 -5.08 9.34 -5.61
CA VAL A 184 -5.08 8.02 -4.93
C VAL A 184 -6.48 7.45 -4.69
N ALA A 185 -7.43 8.25 -4.20
CA ALA A 185 -8.82 7.82 -4.02
C ALA A 185 -9.49 7.34 -5.33
N ARG A 186 -9.15 7.96 -6.47
CA ARG A 186 -9.69 7.55 -7.76
C ARG A 186 -9.08 6.25 -8.26
N ILE A 187 -7.78 6.02 -7.99
CA ILE A 187 -7.09 4.76 -8.32
C ILE A 187 -7.73 3.63 -7.50
N HIS A 188 -7.85 3.81 -6.19
CA HIS A 188 -8.52 2.86 -5.31
C HIS A 188 -9.93 2.53 -5.78
N GLY A 189 -10.72 3.53 -6.21
CA GLY A 189 -12.06 3.32 -6.77
C GLY A 189 -12.06 2.48 -8.05
N MET A 190 -11.07 2.66 -8.96
CA MET A 190 -10.95 1.84 -10.17
C MET A 190 -10.53 0.40 -9.85
N VAL A 191 -9.55 0.21 -8.96
CA VAL A 191 -9.10 -1.12 -8.52
C VAL A 191 -10.23 -1.88 -7.81
N SER A 192 -10.97 -1.20 -6.94
CA SER A 192 -12.15 -1.76 -6.29
C SER A 192 -13.24 -2.15 -7.29
N ALA A 193 -13.49 -1.33 -8.31
CA ALA A 193 -14.49 -1.63 -9.35
C ALA A 193 -14.08 -2.84 -10.20
N LEU A 194 -12.79 -3.00 -10.49
CA LEU A 194 -12.27 -4.20 -11.17
C LEU A 194 -12.49 -5.46 -10.32
N ALA A 195 -12.17 -5.40 -9.02
CA ALA A 195 -12.39 -6.52 -8.12
C ALA A 195 -13.89 -6.87 -8.01
N ASP A 196 -14.77 -5.88 -7.88
CA ASP A 196 -16.22 -6.11 -7.79
C ASP A 196 -16.83 -6.68 -9.07
N ALA A 197 -16.27 -6.36 -10.26
CA ALA A 197 -16.80 -6.80 -11.53
C ALA A 197 -16.24 -8.14 -12.01
N TYR A 198 -14.98 -8.43 -11.74
CA TYR A 198 -14.25 -9.57 -12.33
C TYR A 198 -13.59 -10.48 -11.29
N GLY A 199 -13.54 -10.06 -10.02
CA GLY A 199 -12.91 -10.84 -8.96
C GLY A 199 -13.81 -11.94 -8.42
N GLU A 200 -13.20 -13.05 -7.99
CA GLU A 200 -13.90 -14.17 -7.36
C GLU A 200 -14.53 -13.72 -6.03
N PRO A 201 -15.84 -14.00 -5.82
CA PRO A 201 -16.53 -13.61 -4.59
C PRO A 201 -16.23 -14.57 -3.44
N VAL A 202 -15.92 -14.04 -2.28
CA VAL A 202 -15.76 -14.78 -1.01
C VAL A 202 -16.76 -14.26 0.01
N THR A 203 -17.65 -15.13 0.53
CA THR A 203 -18.68 -14.73 1.48
C THR A 203 -18.33 -15.18 2.90
N VAL A 204 -18.25 -14.23 3.82
CA VAL A 204 -17.95 -14.45 5.24
C VAL A 204 -18.96 -13.66 6.08
N ASP A 205 -19.59 -14.28 7.06
CA ASP A 205 -20.57 -13.66 7.97
C ASP A 205 -21.69 -12.89 7.24
N GLY A 206 -22.11 -13.40 6.07
CA GLY A 206 -23.17 -12.80 5.25
C GLY A 206 -22.72 -11.55 4.46
N ARG A 207 -21.43 -11.21 4.46
CA ARG A 207 -20.83 -10.18 3.62
C ARG A 207 -20.03 -10.82 2.50
N THR A 208 -20.14 -10.28 1.29
CA THR A 208 -19.35 -10.72 0.14
C THR A 208 -18.19 -9.76 -0.08
N TYR A 209 -17.01 -10.32 -0.19
CA TYR A 209 -15.78 -9.65 -0.59
C TYR A 209 -15.34 -10.20 -1.94
N HIS A 210 -14.58 -9.43 -2.71
CA HIS A 210 -14.09 -9.88 -4.01
C HIS A 210 -12.57 -9.85 -3.99
N ALA A 211 -11.96 -10.93 -4.47
CA ALA A 211 -10.53 -10.97 -4.75
C ALA A 211 -10.18 -9.98 -5.86
N PHE A 212 -8.91 -9.59 -5.96
CA PHE A 212 -8.46 -8.94 -7.19
C PHE A 212 -8.58 -9.96 -8.35
N PRO A 213 -9.00 -9.54 -9.55
CA PRO A 213 -9.24 -10.47 -10.66
C PRO A 213 -7.97 -11.20 -11.09
N GLU A 214 -8.11 -12.48 -11.42
CA GLU A 214 -7.08 -13.24 -12.07
C GLU A 214 -6.78 -12.68 -13.47
N PRO A 215 -5.54 -12.83 -13.99
CA PRO A 215 -5.19 -12.31 -15.33
C PRO A 215 -6.14 -12.79 -16.43
N ALA A 216 -6.56 -14.06 -16.41
CA ALA A 216 -7.50 -14.60 -17.38
C ALA A 216 -8.87 -13.89 -17.36
N ALA A 217 -9.37 -13.52 -16.18
CA ALA A 217 -10.65 -12.84 -16.05
C ALA A 217 -10.62 -11.41 -16.65
N LEU A 218 -9.51 -10.68 -16.44
CA LEU A 218 -9.32 -9.36 -17.05
C LEU A 218 -9.03 -9.42 -18.55
N ALA A 219 -8.37 -10.46 -19.03
CA ALA A 219 -8.10 -10.70 -20.45
C ALA A 219 -9.40 -10.96 -21.26
N GLU A 220 -10.45 -11.48 -20.61
CA GLU A 220 -11.75 -11.68 -21.22
C GLU A 220 -12.62 -10.40 -21.22
N ALA A 221 -12.23 -9.36 -20.46
CA ALA A 221 -12.97 -8.10 -20.38
C ALA A 221 -12.83 -7.31 -21.68
N THR A 222 -13.88 -6.59 -22.04
CA THR A 222 -13.81 -5.66 -23.18
C THR A 222 -13.34 -4.28 -22.70
N GLU A 223 -12.66 -3.56 -23.59
CA GLU A 223 -12.29 -2.15 -23.31
C GLU A 223 -13.50 -1.28 -22.98
N ALA A 224 -14.68 -1.55 -23.56
CA ALA A 224 -15.91 -0.80 -23.30
C ALA A 224 -16.38 -1.00 -21.86
N GLU A 225 -16.40 -2.23 -21.36
CA GLU A 225 -16.75 -2.54 -19.98
C GLU A 225 -15.77 -1.87 -19.00
N LEU A 226 -14.46 -1.95 -19.27
CA LEU A 226 -13.46 -1.28 -18.40
C LEU A 226 -13.58 0.25 -18.45
N ARG A 227 -13.96 0.84 -19.59
CA ARG A 227 -14.25 2.29 -19.66
C ARG A 227 -15.47 2.67 -18.83
N ASP A 228 -16.50 1.83 -18.80
CA ASP A 228 -17.70 2.04 -17.98
C ASP A 228 -17.39 1.96 -16.48
N LEU A 229 -16.40 1.15 -16.07
CA LEU A 229 -15.85 1.14 -14.72
C LEU A 229 -14.95 2.36 -14.40
N GLY A 230 -14.73 3.24 -15.37
CA GLY A 230 -14.02 4.50 -15.18
C GLY A 230 -12.52 4.47 -15.48
N LEU A 231 -11.99 3.42 -16.09
CA LEU A 231 -10.57 3.32 -16.47
C LEU A 231 -10.20 4.28 -17.62
N GLY A 232 -11.19 4.70 -18.42
CA GLY A 232 -10.98 5.65 -19.52
C GLY A 232 -9.99 5.13 -20.58
N TYR A 233 -8.99 5.92 -20.91
CA TYR A 233 -7.97 5.56 -21.91
C TYR A 233 -7.03 4.43 -21.47
N ARG A 234 -7.07 4.02 -20.19
CA ARG A 234 -6.24 2.94 -19.64
C ARG A 234 -6.83 1.56 -19.90
N ALA A 235 -8.11 1.49 -20.27
CA ALA A 235 -8.82 0.25 -20.53
C ALA A 235 -8.06 -0.70 -21.49
N PRO A 236 -7.58 -0.27 -22.67
CA PRO A 236 -6.79 -1.14 -23.54
C PRO A 236 -5.51 -1.64 -22.89
N TYR A 237 -4.80 -0.79 -22.12
CA TYR A 237 -3.55 -1.20 -21.46
C TYR A 237 -3.80 -2.31 -20.43
N VAL A 238 -4.90 -2.22 -19.67
CA VAL A 238 -5.26 -3.25 -18.68
C VAL A 238 -5.61 -4.57 -19.35
N VAL A 239 -6.40 -4.56 -20.44
CA VAL A 239 -6.76 -5.76 -21.19
C VAL A 239 -5.51 -6.41 -21.80
N GLU A 240 -4.72 -5.63 -22.56
CA GLU A 240 -3.52 -6.15 -23.23
C GLU A 240 -2.47 -6.67 -22.23
N THR A 241 -2.24 -5.97 -21.11
CA THR A 241 -1.35 -6.46 -20.04
C THR A 241 -1.89 -7.76 -19.41
N ALA A 242 -3.20 -7.86 -19.18
CA ALA A 242 -3.81 -9.08 -18.67
C ALA A 242 -3.69 -10.25 -19.67
N GLU A 243 -3.84 -10.01 -20.97
CA GLU A 243 -3.63 -10.99 -22.03
C GLU A 243 -2.17 -11.49 -22.05
N MET A 244 -1.19 -10.59 -21.92
CA MET A 244 0.23 -10.97 -21.87
C MET A 244 0.52 -11.93 -20.69
N VAL A 245 -0.01 -11.61 -19.49
CA VAL A 245 0.18 -12.45 -18.31
C VAL A 245 -0.60 -13.76 -18.44
N ALA A 246 -1.87 -13.72 -18.86
CA ALA A 246 -2.70 -14.92 -19.01
C ALA A 246 -2.18 -15.90 -20.06
N SER A 247 -1.55 -15.39 -21.13
CA SER A 247 -0.92 -16.24 -22.16
C SER A 247 0.46 -16.77 -21.77
N GLY A 248 1.06 -16.23 -20.70
CA GLY A 248 2.44 -16.53 -20.31
C GLY A 248 3.49 -15.92 -21.24
N GLU A 249 3.14 -14.87 -21.99
CA GLU A 249 4.09 -14.11 -22.80
C GLU A 249 5.09 -13.36 -21.94
N LEU A 250 4.60 -12.76 -20.84
CA LEU A 250 5.40 -12.07 -19.85
C LEU A 250 4.69 -12.13 -18.49
N ASP A 251 5.44 -12.40 -17.40
CA ASP A 251 4.96 -12.37 -16.03
C ASP A 251 5.70 -11.26 -15.26
N PRO A 252 5.05 -10.42 -14.43
CA PRO A 252 5.75 -9.39 -13.67
C PRO A 252 6.82 -9.97 -12.73
N THR A 253 6.70 -11.23 -12.33
CA THR A 253 7.70 -11.93 -11.50
C THR A 253 8.95 -12.37 -12.28
N ASP A 254 8.95 -12.28 -13.62
CA ASP A 254 10.14 -12.56 -14.43
C ASP A 254 11.30 -11.60 -14.10
N ALA A 255 10.97 -10.40 -13.59
CA ALA A 255 11.96 -9.41 -13.12
C ALA A 255 12.68 -9.81 -11.82
N LEU A 256 12.21 -10.86 -11.10
CA LEU A 256 12.80 -11.25 -9.82
C LEU A 256 14.23 -11.80 -9.98
N GLY A 257 15.15 -11.22 -9.21
CA GLY A 257 16.56 -11.65 -9.19
C GLY A 257 17.42 -11.05 -10.29
N GLU A 258 16.84 -10.23 -11.18
CA GLU A 258 17.60 -9.40 -12.11
C GLU A 258 18.23 -8.19 -11.40
N PRO A 259 19.33 -7.63 -11.91
CA PRO A 259 19.79 -6.32 -11.48
C PRO A 259 18.69 -5.27 -11.67
N TYR A 260 18.60 -4.29 -10.77
CA TYR A 260 17.50 -3.32 -10.74
C TYR A 260 17.14 -2.69 -12.10
N GLU A 261 18.15 -2.23 -12.87
CA GLU A 261 17.88 -1.56 -14.15
C GLU A 261 17.37 -2.55 -15.22
N GLU A 262 17.83 -3.81 -15.19
CA GLU A 262 17.34 -4.90 -16.04
C GLU A 262 15.92 -5.30 -15.64
N ALA A 263 15.66 -5.45 -14.35
CA ALA A 263 14.33 -5.74 -13.81
C ALA A 263 13.30 -4.68 -14.22
N ARG A 264 13.70 -3.38 -14.21
CA ARG A 264 12.84 -2.30 -14.70
C ARG A 264 12.60 -2.41 -16.20
N GLU A 265 13.64 -2.73 -17.01
CA GLU A 265 13.49 -2.94 -18.45
C GLU A 265 12.53 -4.09 -18.75
N THR A 266 12.62 -5.22 -18.03
CA THR A 266 11.69 -6.35 -18.14
C THR A 266 10.25 -5.89 -17.93
N LEU A 267 9.97 -5.13 -16.88
CA LEU A 267 8.61 -4.63 -16.60
C LEU A 267 8.12 -3.61 -17.63
N THR A 268 8.99 -2.80 -18.24
CA THR A 268 8.58 -1.89 -19.32
C THR A 268 8.17 -2.61 -20.61
N GLY A 269 8.36 -3.92 -20.69
CA GLY A 269 7.82 -4.76 -21.75
C GLY A 269 6.30 -4.86 -21.76
N PHE A 270 5.62 -4.62 -20.63
CA PHE A 270 4.16 -4.59 -20.57
C PHE A 270 3.57 -3.35 -21.23
N VAL A 271 2.41 -3.53 -21.88
CA VAL A 271 1.71 -2.42 -22.53
C VAL A 271 1.21 -1.40 -21.50
N GLY A 272 1.50 -0.12 -21.74
CA GLY A 272 1.13 0.97 -20.82
C GLY A 272 2.03 1.13 -19.59
N VAL A 273 3.12 0.36 -19.50
CA VAL A 273 4.11 0.42 -18.43
C VAL A 273 5.33 1.20 -18.90
N GLY A 274 5.56 2.35 -18.28
CA GLY A 274 6.81 3.11 -18.41
C GLY A 274 7.64 2.97 -17.12
N ASP A 275 8.83 3.59 -17.10
CA ASP A 275 9.78 3.51 -15.97
C ASP A 275 9.13 3.73 -14.58
N LYS A 276 8.23 4.73 -14.45
CA LYS A 276 7.55 5.02 -13.18
C LYS A 276 6.67 3.87 -12.70
N VAL A 277 5.91 3.25 -13.60
CA VAL A 277 5.02 2.13 -13.24
C VAL A 277 5.86 0.91 -12.92
N ALA A 278 6.92 0.64 -13.69
CA ALA A 278 7.87 -0.42 -13.44
C ALA A 278 8.50 -0.27 -12.04
N ASP A 279 8.99 0.92 -11.69
CA ASP A 279 9.56 1.20 -10.36
C ASP A 279 8.54 1.02 -9.22
N CYS A 280 7.27 1.35 -9.44
CA CYS A 280 6.22 1.05 -8.44
C CYS A 280 6.04 -0.45 -8.21
N VAL A 281 6.04 -1.25 -9.28
CA VAL A 281 5.93 -2.72 -9.16
C VAL A 281 7.17 -3.30 -8.47
N LEU A 282 8.36 -2.83 -8.86
CA LEU A 282 9.62 -3.24 -8.23
C LEU A 282 9.61 -2.95 -6.73
N LEU A 283 9.20 -1.76 -6.33
CA LEU A 283 9.22 -1.32 -4.94
C LEU A 283 8.13 -1.98 -4.08
N PHE A 284 6.88 -1.88 -4.52
CA PHE A 284 5.71 -2.23 -3.70
C PHE A 284 5.27 -3.69 -3.85
N SER A 285 5.93 -4.46 -4.72
CA SER A 285 5.62 -5.88 -4.91
C SER A 285 6.87 -6.76 -4.90
N LEU A 286 7.85 -6.46 -5.75
CA LEU A 286 8.98 -7.37 -5.98
C LEU A 286 10.13 -7.20 -4.98
N GLY A 287 10.09 -6.15 -4.13
CA GLY A 287 11.03 -5.97 -3.02
C GLY A 287 12.37 -5.32 -3.41
N TYR A 288 12.42 -4.60 -4.53
CA TYR A 288 13.56 -3.76 -4.91
C TYR A 288 13.49 -2.45 -4.13
N LEU A 289 14.05 -2.43 -2.93
CA LEU A 289 13.94 -1.30 -1.99
C LEU A 289 14.73 -0.07 -2.44
N GLU A 290 15.60 -0.22 -3.41
CA GLU A 290 16.29 0.87 -4.11
C GLU A 290 15.44 1.56 -5.17
N ALA A 291 14.31 0.97 -5.61
CA ALA A 291 13.50 1.55 -6.67
C ALA A 291 12.85 2.87 -6.24
N VAL A 292 12.96 3.89 -7.10
CA VAL A 292 12.45 5.25 -6.84
C VAL A 292 11.49 5.66 -7.94
N PRO A 293 10.18 5.44 -7.76
CA PRO A 293 9.17 5.87 -8.73
C PRO A 293 9.12 7.40 -8.86
N LEU A 294 9.49 7.94 -10.02
CA LEU A 294 9.48 9.38 -10.31
C LEU A 294 8.18 9.77 -11.02
N ASP A 295 7.12 10.03 -10.27
CA ASP A 295 5.94 10.64 -10.85
C ASP A 295 6.11 12.17 -11.02
N THR A 296 5.12 12.83 -11.63
CA THR A 296 5.18 14.27 -11.91
C THR A 296 5.31 15.12 -10.65
N TRP A 297 4.74 14.67 -9.55
CA TRP A 297 4.81 15.37 -8.29
C TRP A 297 6.19 15.18 -7.65
N ILE A 298 6.74 13.95 -7.65
CA ILE A 298 8.11 13.66 -7.19
C ILE A 298 9.12 14.45 -8.01
N GLN A 299 8.96 14.50 -9.33
CA GLN A 299 9.85 15.30 -10.19
C GLN A 299 9.83 16.78 -9.80
N SER A 300 8.65 17.34 -9.48
CA SER A 300 8.55 18.70 -8.96
C SER A 300 9.24 18.86 -7.61
N ALA A 301 9.04 17.91 -6.69
CA ALA A 301 9.70 17.91 -5.39
C ALA A 301 11.24 17.82 -5.52
N ILE A 302 11.72 17.01 -6.47
CA ILE A 302 13.17 16.94 -6.77
C ILE A 302 13.68 18.27 -7.29
N ALA A 303 12.98 18.92 -8.23
CA ALA A 303 13.39 20.22 -8.76
C ALA A 303 13.44 21.30 -7.68
N ASP A 304 12.53 21.25 -6.70
CA ASP A 304 12.44 22.24 -5.61
C ASP A 304 13.44 21.99 -4.48
N HIS A 305 13.68 20.72 -4.12
CA HIS A 305 14.45 20.35 -2.93
C HIS A 305 15.81 19.72 -3.25
N PHE A 306 15.96 19.07 -4.41
CA PHE A 306 17.14 18.32 -4.84
C PHE A 306 17.52 18.65 -6.30
N PRO A 307 17.65 19.94 -6.68
CA PRO A 307 17.87 20.33 -8.08
C PRO A 307 19.14 19.72 -8.68
N GLU A 308 20.12 19.37 -7.84
CA GLU A 308 21.33 18.68 -8.31
C GLU A 308 21.08 17.23 -8.73
N CYS A 309 19.94 16.63 -8.34
CA CYS A 309 19.54 15.29 -8.76
C CYS A 309 18.69 15.28 -10.03
N ASP A 310 18.17 16.44 -10.47
CA ASP A 310 17.49 16.55 -11.77
C ASP A 310 18.51 16.48 -12.91
N ARG A 311 18.57 15.31 -13.55
CA ARG A 311 19.55 15.00 -14.63
C ARG A 311 18.93 15.03 -16.03
N GLY A 312 17.64 15.38 -16.15
CA GLY A 312 16.92 15.53 -17.42
C GLY A 312 16.46 14.22 -18.07
N SER A 313 16.92 13.06 -17.61
CA SER A 313 16.34 11.75 -17.96
C SER A 313 15.87 11.01 -16.72
N TYR A 314 14.85 10.15 -16.88
CA TYR A 314 14.32 9.35 -15.78
C TYR A 314 15.41 8.52 -15.10
N ALA A 315 16.15 7.73 -15.88
CA ALA A 315 17.16 6.81 -15.36
C ALA A 315 18.31 7.54 -14.63
N GLU A 316 18.77 8.67 -15.16
CA GLU A 316 19.86 9.44 -14.52
C GLU A 316 19.36 10.15 -13.24
N THR A 317 18.14 10.68 -13.23
CA THR A 317 17.52 11.29 -12.05
C THR A 317 17.26 10.23 -10.97
N SER A 318 16.70 9.08 -11.34
CA SER A 318 16.51 7.95 -10.42
C SER A 318 17.83 7.50 -9.79
N ARG A 319 18.91 7.38 -10.59
CA ARG A 319 20.24 7.02 -10.09
C ARG A 319 20.78 8.08 -9.12
N ALA A 320 20.67 9.38 -9.47
CA ALA A 320 21.14 10.46 -8.61
C ALA A 320 20.39 10.52 -7.26
N ILE A 321 19.08 10.25 -7.25
CA ILE A 321 18.30 10.17 -6.02
C ILE A 321 18.69 8.94 -5.19
N ARG A 322 18.89 7.77 -5.82
CA ARG A 322 19.37 6.57 -5.12
C ARG A 322 20.73 6.79 -4.47
N GLU A 323 21.68 7.35 -5.21
CA GLU A 323 23.01 7.72 -4.68
C GLU A 323 22.91 8.67 -3.48
N ARG A 324 21.96 9.63 -3.52
CA ARG A 324 21.74 10.58 -2.44
C ARG A 324 21.13 9.96 -1.19
N PHE A 325 20.18 9.05 -1.33
CA PHE A 325 19.44 8.46 -0.22
C PHE A 325 19.96 7.08 0.23
N GLY A 326 21.18 6.68 -0.17
CA GLY A 326 21.83 5.47 0.33
C GLY A 326 21.46 4.21 -0.43
N GLU A 327 21.40 4.31 -1.74
CA GLU A 327 21.24 3.24 -2.74
C GLU A 327 20.23 2.12 -2.36
N GLU A 328 20.53 1.31 -1.33
CA GLU A 328 19.81 0.10 -0.98
C GLU A 328 18.35 0.35 -0.53
N TYR A 329 18.08 1.47 0.18
CA TYR A 329 16.77 1.77 0.75
C TYR A 329 16.19 3.10 0.25
N ALA A 330 16.65 3.57 -0.89
CA ALA A 330 16.19 4.84 -1.46
C ALA A 330 14.67 4.90 -1.65
N GLY A 331 14.02 3.76 -1.95
CA GLY A 331 12.57 3.64 -2.07
C GLY A 331 11.83 3.86 -0.76
N TYR A 332 12.38 3.40 0.37
CA TYR A 332 11.82 3.73 1.70
C TYR A 332 11.87 5.23 1.94
N VAL A 333 13.04 5.84 1.79
CA VAL A 333 13.24 7.28 2.01
C VAL A 333 12.30 8.10 1.14
N GLN A 334 12.25 7.78 -0.14
CA GLN A 334 11.37 8.45 -1.09
C GLN A 334 9.92 8.35 -0.67
N THR A 335 9.46 7.19 -0.19
CA THR A 335 8.07 6.99 0.24
C THR A 335 7.73 7.85 1.45
N TYR A 336 8.62 7.94 2.46
CA TYR A 336 8.45 8.81 3.63
C TYR A 336 8.41 10.29 3.24
N VAL A 337 9.40 10.75 2.51
CA VAL A 337 9.51 12.15 2.07
C VAL A 337 8.31 12.54 1.21
N PHE A 338 7.91 11.65 0.32
CA PHE A 338 6.76 11.86 -0.55
C PHE A 338 5.44 11.95 0.21
N HIS A 339 5.20 11.03 1.14
CA HIS A 339 4.00 11.04 1.97
C HIS A 339 3.91 12.36 2.77
N TYR A 340 5.01 12.74 3.42
CA TYR A 340 5.12 13.98 4.17
C TYR A 340 4.83 15.23 3.35
N LEU A 341 5.47 15.37 2.19
CA LEU A 341 5.29 16.54 1.33
C LEU A 341 3.87 16.62 0.75
N ARG A 342 3.30 15.49 0.35
CA ARG A 342 1.96 15.43 -0.25
C ARG A 342 0.86 15.83 0.71
N THR A 343 0.97 15.47 1.97
CA THR A 343 -0.06 15.76 2.98
C THR A 343 0.00 17.19 3.50
N ARG A 344 1.08 17.93 3.19
CA ARG A 344 1.25 19.36 3.58
C ARG A 344 1.10 20.33 2.41
N ALA A 345 0.93 19.85 1.19
CA ALA A 345 0.70 20.67 -0.01
C ALA A 345 -0.77 20.97 -0.20
#